data_1568bdcf81dd92e3de57c60144e3e3a7
#
_entry.id   1568bdcf81dd92e3de57c60144e3e3a7
#
_cell.length_a   1.000
_cell.length_b   1.000
_cell.length_c   1.000
_cell.angle_alpha   90.00
_cell.angle_beta   90.00
_cell.angle_gamma   90.00
#
_symmetry.space_group_name_H-M   'P 1'
#
loop_
_entity.id
_entity.type
_entity.pdbx_description
1 polymer ?
#
loop_
_entity_poly.entity_id
_entity_poly.type
_entity_poly.pdbx_seq_one_letter_code
_entity_poly.pdbx_strand_id
1 'polypeptide(L)'
;MKEATGCKLIAHQLDQDGIELGEPRLTAADLYGIEYWPTKVDVVLEGDEETFALGDLEFHFVATPGHTPGSIAVYINLEEGRVLFGQDVHGPFSDGWGSDIDEWRGSMEKLLGLEAEILCEGHAGIFRGKEVRGYIESKLRRYRQL
;
A
#
# COMPACT_ATOMS: atom_id res chain seq x y z
N MET A 1 -7.73 -3.08 -16.61
CA MET A 1 -6.26 -3.13 -16.82
C MET A 1 -5.80 -4.56 -17.06
N LYS A 2 -6.02 -5.52 -16.16
CA LYS A 2 -5.61 -6.93 -16.30
C LYS A 2 -6.01 -7.57 -17.64
N GLU A 3 -7.27 -7.46 -18.04
CA GLU A 3 -7.75 -7.99 -19.33
C GLU A 3 -7.07 -7.36 -20.55
N ALA A 4 -6.73 -6.07 -20.47
CA ALA A 4 -6.12 -5.35 -21.58
C ALA A 4 -4.62 -5.60 -21.75
N THR A 5 -3.93 -5.97 -20.68
CA THR A 5 -2.46 -6.09 -20.65
C THR A 5 -1.97 -7.51 -20.39
N GLY A 6 -2.82 -8.40 -19.88
CA GLY A 6 -2.43 -9.71 -19.40
C GLY A 6 -1.55 -9.70 -18.14
N CYS A 7 -1.48 -8.57 -17.42
CA CYS A 7 -0.68 -8.48 -16.22
C CYS A 7 -1.25 -9.37 -15.10
N LYS A 8 -0.38 -9.79 -14.18
CA LYS A 8 -0.78 -10.44 -12.94
C LYS A 8 -1.19 -9.41 -11.91
N LEU A 9 -2.20 -9.73 -11.11
CA LEU A 9 -2.61 -8.97 -9.95
C LEU A 9 -2.01 -9.62 -8.69
N ILE A 10 -1.30 -8.83 -7.91
CA ILE A 10 -0.72 -9.22 -6.63
C ILE A 10 -1.49 -8.49 -5.53
N ALA A 11 -1.90 -9.19 -4.49
CA ALA A 11 -2.53 -8.60 -3.31
C ALA A 11 -2.21 -9.43 -2.07
N HIS A 12 -2.33 -8.82 -0.90
CA HIS A 12 -2.21 -9.53 0.37
C HIS A 12 -3.49 -10.32 0.65
N GLN A 13 -3.36 -11.49 1.31
CA GLN A 13 -4.48 -12.40 1.61
C GLN A 13 -5.63 -11.70 2.35
N LEU A 14 -5.35 -10.74 3.22
CA LEU A 14 -6.35 -10.05 4.02
C LEU A 14 -7.24 -9.09 3.21
N ASP A 15 -6.82 -8.68 2.00
CA ASP A 15 -7.62 -7.87 1.09
C ASP A 15 -8.14 -8.67 -0.12
N GLN A 16 -7.76 -9.96 -0.24
CA GLN A 16 -8.10 -10.79 -1.39
C GLN A 16 -9.61 -10.89 -1.60
N ASP A 17 -10.38 -11.18 -0.56
CA ASP A 17 -11.84 -11.35 -0.66
C ASP A 17 -12.52 -10.06 -1.11
N GLY A 18 -12.09 -8.91 -0.62
CA GLY A 18 -12.59 -7.60 -1.05
C GLY A 18 -12.42 -7.39 -2.56
N ILE A 19 -11.27 -7.79 -3.09
CA ILE A 19 -10.93 -7.68 -4.51
C ILE A 19 -11.68 -8.72 -5.35
N GLU A 20 -11.69 -9.98 -4.94
CA GLU A 20 -12.25 -11.09 -5.73
C GLU A 20 -13.77 -11.16 -5.68
N LEU A 21 -14.38 -10.79 -4.56
CA LEU A 21 -15.85 -10.77 -4.40
C LEU A 21 -16.44 -9.42 -4.81
N GLY A 22 -15.61 -8.37 -4.88
CA GLY A 22 -16.05 -7.03 -5.22
C GLY A 22 -16.94 -6.41 -4.15
N GLU A 23 -16.65 -6.70 -2.88
CA GLU A 23 -17.42 -6.18 -1.75
C GLU A 23 -17.38 -4.64 -1.75
N PRO A 24 -18.50 -3.93 -2.00
CA PRO A 24 -18.47 -2.50 -2.26
C PRO A 24 -17.86 -1.67 -1.13
N ARG A 25 -18.03 -2.10 0.13
CA ARG A 25 -17.44 -1.43 1.30
C ARG A 25 -15.93 -1.54 1.32
N LEU A 26 -15.41 -2.76 1.05
CA LEU A 26 -13.96 -3.03 1.09
C LEU A 26 -13.20 -2.42 -0.09
N THR A 27 -13.90 -2.15 -1.20
CA THR A 27 -13.33 -1.55 -2.41
C THR A 27 -13.55 -0.05 -2.51
N ALA A 28 -14.21 0.57 -1.52
CA ALA A 28 -14.67 1.97 -1.54
C ALA A 28 -15.60 2.31 -2.74
N ALA A 29 -16.11 1.33 -3.49
CA ALA A 29 -16.99 1.54 -4.62
C ALA A 29 -18.27 2.30 -4.23
N ASP A 30 -18.84 1.99 -3.07
CA ASP A 30 -20.00 2.68 -2.49
C ASP A 30 -19.71 4.16 -2.26
N LEU A 31 -18.51 4.51 -1.78
CA LEU A 31 -18.12 5.88 -1.50
C LEU A 31 -18.04 6.72 -2.78
N TYR A 32 -17.58 6.10 -3.86
CA TYR A 32 -17.43 6.79 -5.16
C TYR A 32 -18.65 6.61 -6.06
N GLY A 33 -19.65 5.79 -5.66
CA GLY A 33 -20.84 5.52 -6.47
C GLY A 33 -20.50 4.86 -7.82
N ILE A 34 -19.49 4.01 -7.85
CA ILE A 34 -19.05 3.30 -9.05
C ILE A 34 -19.32 1.80 -8.95
N GLU A 35 -19.49 1.16 -10.09
CA GLU A 35 -19.51 -0.30 -10.17
C GLU A 35 -18.10 -0.85 -10.07
N TYR A 36 -17.87 -1.76 -9.13
CA TYR A 36 -16.62 -2.50 -9.02
C TYR A 36 -16.72 -3.83 -9.75
N TRP A 37 -15.70 -4.16 -10.53
CA TRP A 37 -15.65 -5.42 -11.25
C TRP A 37 -14.73 -6.40 -10.52
N PRO A 38 -15.28 -7.46 -9.89
CA PRO A 38 -14.51 -8.50 -9.23
C PRO A 38 -13.38 -9.02 -10.11
N THR A 39 -12.19 -9.08 -9.55
CA THR A 39 -11.00 -9.43 -10.31
C THR A 39 -10.18 -10.46 -9.54
N LYS A 40 -9.88 -11.61 -10.19
CA LYS A 40 -9.08 -12.66 -9.56
C LYS A 40 -7.67 -12.15 -9.25
N VAL A 41 -7.22 -12.39 -8.02
CA VAL A 41 -5.83 -12.23 -7.58
C VAL A 41 -5.00 -13.40 -8.10
N ASP A 42 -3.88 -13.14 -8.75
CA ASP A 42 -3.03 -14.17 -9.34
C ASP A 42 -1.91 -14.60 -8.41
N VAL A 43 -1.45 -13.70 -7.54
CA VAL A 43 -0.42 -13.94 -6.54
C VAL A 43 -0.92 -13.38 -5.21
N VAL A 44 -1.04 -14.26 -4.23
CA VAL A 44 -1.47 -13.90 -2.88
C VAL A 44 -0.25 -13.82 -1.99
N LEU A 45 -0.06 -12.67 -1.34
CA LEU A 45 1.00 -12.47 -0.34
C LEU A 45 0.44 -12.89 1.01
N GLU A 46 1.18 -13.71 1.74
CA GLU A 46 0.77 -14.24 3.06
C GLU A 46 1.69 -13.76 4.20
N GLY A 47 2.89 -13.32 3.85
CA GLY A 47 3.93 -12.93 4.80
C GLY A 47 4.09 -11.42 4.97
N ASP A 48 4.93 -11.07 5.94
CA ASP A 48 5.28 -9.66 6.21
C ASP A 48 6.11 -9.03 5.10
N GLU A 49 6.91 -9.83 4.38
CA GLU A 49 7.77 -9.37 3.28
C GLU A 49 7.96 -10.48 2.26
N GLU A 50 7.78 -10.16 0.98
CA GLU A 50 8.02 -11.05 -0.14
C GLU A 50 8.74 -10.30 -1.27
N THR A 51 9.52 -11.04 -2.09
CA THR A 51 10.29 -10.45 -3.18
C THR A 51 9.98 -11.13 -4.50
N PHE A 52 9.78 -10.34 -5.55
CA PHE A 52 9.55 -10.83 -6.90
C PHE A 52 10.47 -10.12 -7.89
N ALA A 53 11.07 -10.89 -8.80
CA ALA A 53 11.86 -10.33 -9.90
C ALA A 53 10.96 -10.00 -11.09
N LEU A 54 11.20 -8.85 -11.71
CA LEU A 54 10.62 -8.46 -12.98
C LEU A 54 11.73 -7.89 -13.89
N GLY A 55 12.18 -8.67 -14.86
CA GLY A 55 13.40 -8.37 -15.60
C GLY A 55 14.61 -8.36 -14.67
N ASP A 56 15.38 -7.29 -14.70
CA ASP A 56 16.58 -7.12 -13.88
C ASP A 56 16.29 -6.41 -12.53
N LEU A 57 15.01 -6.12 -12.23
CA LEU A 57 14.61 -5.45 -11.00
C LEU A 57 14.02 -6.43 -10.00
N GLU A 58 14.38 -6.26 -8.73
CA GLU A 58 13.73 -6.91 -7.59
C GLU A 58 12.73 -5.95 -6.94
N PHE A 59 11.48 -6.40 -6.83
CA PHE A 59 10.39 -5.71 -6.13
C PHE A 59 10.18 -6.36 -4.77
N HIS A 60 10.35 -5.59 -3.71
CA HIS A 60 10.13 -6.01 -2.35
C HIS A 60 8.75 -5.53 -1.90
N PHE A 61 7.87 -6.47 -1.57
CA PHE A 61 6.52 -6.23 -1.08
C PHE A 61 6.52 -6.34 0.43
N VAL A 62 6.10 -5.31 1.11
CA VAL A 62 6.11 -5.21 2.58
C VAL A 62 4.68 -5.01 3.07
N ALA A 63 4.22 -5.88 3.96
CA ALA A 63 2.93 -5.68 4.61
C ALA A 63 2.96 -4.42 5.47
N THR A 64 1.99 -3.54 5.24
CA THR A 64 1.82 -2.26 5.92
C THR A 64 0.36 -2.09 6.37
N PRO A 65 -0.15 -3.01 7.23
CA PRO A 65 -1.53 -2.95 7.67
C PRO A 65 -1.87 -1.62 8.33
N GLY A 66 -3.16 -1.30 8.35
CA GLY A 66 -3.71 -0.17 9.07
C GLY A 66 -4.65 0.71 8.27
N HIS A 67 -4.37 1.07 7.00
CA HIS A 67 -5.40 1.65 6.11
C HIS A 67 -6.44 0.58 5.75
N THR A 68 -5.97 -0.57 5.27
CA THR A 68 -6.69 -1.84 5.25
C THR A 68 -5.86 -2.91 5.94
N PRO A 69 -6.44 -4.04 6.37
CA PRO A 69 -5.68 -5.16 6.94
C PRO A 69 -4.63 -5.72 5.99
N GLY A 70 -4.90 -5.72 4.69
CA GLY A 70 -4.01 -6.23 3.64
C GLY A 70 -3.22 -5.17 2.90
N SER A 71 -3.10 -3.96 3.44
CA SER A 71 -2.27 -2.91 2.83
C SER A 71 -0.83 -3.36 2.67
N ILE A 72 -0.24 -3.04 1.51
CA ILE A 72 1.15 -3.33 1.17
C ILE A 72 1.85 -2.09 0.66
N ALA A 73 3.10 -1.93 0.97
CA ALA A 73 4.01 -1.03 0.27
C ALA A 73 4.98 -1.82 -0.59
N VAL A 74 5.51 -1.21 -1.62
CA VAL A 74 6.48 -1.87 -2.51
C VAL A 74 7.71 -0.99 -2.62
N TYR A 75 8.92 -1.57 -2.53
CA TYR A 75 10.12 -0.81 -2.83
C TYR A 75 11.06 -1.54 -3.81
N ILE A 76 11.88 -0.76 -4.48
CA ILE A 76 12.96 -1.23 -5.34
C ILE A 76 14.24 -0.49 -4.97
N ASN A 77 15.39 -1.16 -5.11
CA ASN A 77 16.70 -0.56 -4.93
C ASN A 77 17.28 -0.24 -6.32
N LEU A 78 17.53 1.03 -6.58
CA LEU A 78 18.20 1.53 -7.78
C LEU A 78 19.58 2.10 -7.44
N GLU A 79 20.39 2.40 -8.44
CA GLU A 79 21.70 3.05 -8.23
C GLU A 79 21.54 4.42 -7.55
N GLU A 80 20.47 5.15 -7.89
CA GLU A 80 20.17 6.48 -7.35
C GLU A 80 19.51 6.45 -5.97
N GLY A 81 19.25 5.26 -5.41
CA GLY A 81 18.63 5.07 -4.10
C GLY A 81 17.36 4.24 -4.13
N ARG A 82 16.79 4.03 -2.95
CA ARG A 82 15.55 3.26 -2.78
C ARG A 82 14.33 4.09 -3.17
N VAL A 83 13.49 3.51 -4.04
CA VAL A 83 12.17 4.05 -4.41
C VAL A 83 11.09 3.24 -3.69
N LEU A 84 10.27 3.92 -2.93
CA LEU A 84 9.14 3.36 -2.17
C LEU A 84 7.81 3.79 -2.80
N PHE A 85 6.96 2.83 -3.11
CA PHE A 85 5.56 3.02 -3.50
C PHE A 85 4.71 2.76 -2.26
N GLY A 86 4.25 3.83 -1.61
CA GLY A 86 3.74 3.78 -0.26
C GLY A 86 2.22 3.63 -0.14
N GLN A 87 1.47 3.53 -1.24
CA GLN A 87 0.01 3.53 -1.21
C GLN A 87 -0.56 4.70 -0.37
N ASP A 88 -1.52 4.39 0.52
CA ASP A 88 -2.26 5.36 1.32
C ASP A 88 -1.59 5.66 2.68
N VAL A 89 -0.34 6.11 2.63
CA VAL A 89 0.41 6.58 3.82
C VAL A 89 -0.35 7.65 4.60
N HIS A 90 -1.15 8.46 3.90
CA HIS A 90 -1.87 9.60 4.48
C HIS A 90 -3.17 9.22 5.23
N GLY A 91 -3.67 7.99 5.13
CA GLY A 91 -5.05 7.61 5.45
C GLY A 91 -5.98 7.88 4.24
N PRO A 92 -7.29 8.00 4.39
CA PRO A 92 -8.07 8.02 5.64
C PRO A 92 -8.24 6.65 6.30
N PHE A 93 -8.91 6.64 7.46
CA PHE A 93 -9.24 5.42 8.20
C PHE A 93 -10.75 5.27 8.33
N SER A 94 -11.23 4.03 8.25
CA SER A 94 -12.65 3.70 8.42
C SER A 94 -12.81 2.27 8.90
N ASP A 95 -13.68 2.08 9.89
CA ASP A 95 -14.10 0.73 10.33
C ASP A 95 -14.74 -0.07 9.18
N GLY A 96 -15.29 0.62 8.19
CA GLY A 96 -15.97 0.01 7.05
C GLY A 96 -15.05 -0.88 6.19
N TRP A 97 -13.77 -0.59 6.12
CA TRP A 97 -12.76 -1.40 5.45
C TRP A 97 -11.67 -1.95 6.37
N GLY A 98 -11.98 -2.01 7.70
CA GLY A 98 -11.14 -2.66 8.68
C GLY A 98 -9.86 -1.89 9.02
N SER A 99 -9.89 -0.56 8.97
CA SER A 99 -8.74 0.25 9.36
C SER A 99 -8.39 0.08 10.83
N ASP A 100 -7.08 0.01 11.12
CA ASP A 100 -6.50 0.02 12.46
C ASP A 100 -5.36 1.04 12.53
N ILE A 101 -5.53 2.06 13.36
CA ILE A 101 -4.57 3.16 13.45
C ILE A 101 -3.30 2.79 14.21
N ASP A 102 -3.35 1.81 15.11
CA ASP A 102 -2.17 1.34 15.83
C ASP A 102 -1.30 0.47 14.92
N GLU A 103 -1.92 -0.41 14.12
CA GLU A 103 -1.22 -1.14 13.06
C GLU A 103 -0.60 -0.18 12.04
N TRP A 104 -1.37 0.84 11.61
CA TRP A 104 -0.86 1.85 10.70
C TRP A 104 0.37 2.59 11.26
N ARG A 105 0.38 2.94 12.57
CA ARG A 105 1.55 3.57 13.20
C ARG A 105 2.79 2.68 13.10
N GLY A 106 2.64 1.39 13.42
CA GLY A 106 3.72 0.42 13.26
C GLY A 106 4.21 0.31 11.81
N SER A 107 3.28 0.34 10.86
CA SER A 107 3.59 0.36 9.44
C SER A 107 4.37 1.61 9.03
N MET A 108 4.01 2.79 9.53
CA MET A 108 4.75 4.03 9.25
C MET A 108 6.16 4.00 9.84
N GLU A 109 6.35 3.43 11.02
CA GLU A 109 7.69 3.24 11.60
C GLU A 109 8.52 2.27 10.76
N LYS A 110 7.91 1.19 10.26
CA LYS A 110 8.54 0.26 9.31
C LYS A 110 8.98 1.00 8.04
N LEU A 111 8.12 1.81 7.43
CA LEU A 111 8.45 2.59 6.23
C LEU A 111 9.57 3.62 6.47
N LEU A 112 9.61 4.25 7.64
CA LEU A 112 10.71 5.14 8.02
C LEU A 112 12.05 4.40 8.12
N GLY A 113 12.01 3.14 8.59
CA GLY A 113 13.19 2.26 8.68
C GLY A 113 13.74 1.83 7.33
N LEU A 114 12.95 1.91 6.25
CA LEU A 114 13.41 1.61 4.89
C LEU A 114 14.36 2.67 4.34
N GLU A 115 14.39 3.88 4.91
CA GLU A 115 15.27 4.99 4.51
C GLU A 115 15.21 5.29 3.00
N ALA A 116 13.98 5.31 2.44
CA ALA A 116 13.79 5.54 1.01
C ALA A 116 14.18 6.96 0.58
N GLU A 117 14.87 7.06 -0.56
CA GLU A 117 15.23 8.34 -1.19
C GLU A 117 14.07 8.97 -1.94
N ILE A 118 13.14 8.15 -2.42
CA ILE A 118 11.95 8.59 -3.14
C ILE A 118 10.75 7.85 -2.59
N LEU A 119 9.69 8.60 -2.26
CA LEU A 119 8.37 8.06 -1.94
C LEU A 119 7.40 8.49 -3.04
N CYS A 120 6.82 7.50 -3.72
CA CYS A 120 5.66 7.66 -4.58
C CYS A 120 4.42 7.31 -3.77
N GLU A 121 3.74 8.32 -3.28
CA GLU A 121 2.54 8.14 -2.46
C GLU A 121 1.28 8.09 -3.36
N GLY A 122 0.28 7.30 -2.97
CA GLY A 122 -0.87 7.00 -3.82
C GLY A 122 -1.70 8.22 -4.25
N HIS A 123 -1.82 9.24 -3.41
CA HIS A 123 -2.67 10.41 -3.66
C HIS A 123 -1.95 11.77 -3.54
N ALA A 124 -0.89 11.84 -2.72
CA ALA A 124 -0.27 13.12 -2.37
C ALA A 124 0.91 13.51 -3.29
N GLY A 125 1.40 12.58 -4.11
CA GLY A 125 2.45 12.83 -5.09
C GLY A 125 3.79 12.17 -4.76
N ILE A 126 4.88 12.78 -5.22
CA ILE A 126 6.23 12.23 -5.12
C ILE A 126 7.08 13.12 -4.21
N PHE A 127 7.68 12.51 -3.18
CA PHE A 127 8.58 13.16 -2.22
C PHE A 127 10.02 12.65 -2.43
N ARG A 128 11.03 13.48 -2.13
CA ARG A 128 12.44 13.15 -2.37
C ARG A 128 13.33 13.54 -1.19
N GLY A 129 14.36 12.74 -0.93
CA GLY A 129 15.34 13.00 0.11
C GLY A 129 14.68 13.22 1.48
N LYS A 130 15.01 14.32 2.16
CA LYS A 130 14.47 14.65 3.49
C LYS A 130 12.95 14.85 3.53
N GLU A 131 12.30 15.12 2.38
CA GLU A 131 10.86 15.28 2.32
C GLU A 131 10.12 13.95 2.54
N VAL A 132 10.72 12.81 2.19
CA VAL A 132 10.16 11.47 2.42
C VAL A 132 9.89 11.27 3.91
N ARG A 133 10.94 11.39 4.73
CA ARG A 133 10.82 11.28 6.19
C ARG A 133 9.87 12.34 6.74
N GLY A 134 10.02 13.59 6.32
CA GLY A 134 9.18 14.70 6.77
C GLY A 134 7.69 14.46 6.50
N TYR A 135 7.35 13.89 5.36
CA TYR A 135 5.97 13.56 4.99
C TYR A 135 5.39 12.48 5.93
N ILE A 136 6.06 11.33 6.06
CA ILE A 136 5.59 10.22 6.91
C ILE A 136 5.45 10.69 8.36
N GLU A 137 6.46 11.37 8.92
CA GLU A 137 6.40 11.91 10.29
C GLU A 137 5.28 12.95 10.47
N SER A 138 4.95 13.73 9.42
CA SER A 138 3.84 14.68 9.48
C SER A 138 2.49 13.97 9.66
N LYS A 139 2.33 12.79 9.02
CA LYS A 139 1.12 11.97 9.17
C LYS A 139 1.06 11.31 10.55
N LEU A 140 2.18 10.75 11.03
CA LEU A 140 2.27 10.23 12.40
C LEU A 140 1.91 11.30 13.44
N ARG A 141 2.36 12.54 13.25
CA ARG A 141 1.98 13.66 14.16
C ARG A 141 0.49 13.99 14.08
N ARG A 142 -0.07 14.01 12.86
CA ARG A 142 -1.50 14.32 12.64
C ARG A 142 -2.41 13.35 13.38
N TYR A 143 -2.07 12.07 13.39
CA TYR A 143 -2.89 11.00 13.97
C TYR A 143 -2.44 10.54 15.37
N ARG A 144 -1.67 11.37 16.10
CA ARG A 144 -1.17 11.04 17.45
C ARG A 144 -2.26 10.97 18.51
N GLN A 145 -3.41 11.58 18.27
CA GLN A 145 -4.46 11.78 19.29
C GLN A 145 -5.75 11.02 18.94
N LEU A 146 -5.73 10.20 17.92
CA LEU A 146 -6.79 9.25 17.61
C LEU A 146 -6.43 7.89 18.21
#